data_14e3bc698efd8eaffb4eb3185cb3fa21
#
_entry.id   14e3bc698efd8eaffb4eb3185cb3fa21
#
_cell.length_a   1.000
_cell.length_b   1.000
_cell.length_c   1.000
_cell.angle_alpha   90.00
_cell.angle_beta   90.00
_cell.angle_gamma   90.00
#
_symmetry.space_group_name_H-M   'P 1'
#
loop_
_entity.id
_entity.type
_entity.pdbx_description
1 polymer ?
#
loop_
_entity_poly.entity_id
_entity_poly.type
_entity_poly.pdbx_seq_one_letter_code
_entity_poly.pdbx_strand_id
1 'polypeptide(L)'
;EIAQCLVGSEMCIRDRPMNVLAKVALPFVWLLSKSTEAIFNLLGIKDTDSKVTEEEIKSIIKEGADDGEVQPVEQDIVQRVFLLGDLKVGSIMTHKSDIVALESGMTAAEVKAVLVNELYEFYPVTEDGDLDKVKGVVNLKDLVLHLSEENFNLPALTHEATFFHENMNVYKALEQMKAQKISRALVCDEFGACVGIITLRDILEGLVGSMDDAGEEPDIIKRINKDGWLVDGQCPLYDFLCYFNRQDLLEDVDYHTVGGLILQHLQHIPQSGETLEWNNFVLEVVDMDGARIDKVLVTIPSVENEEECEF
;
A
#
# COMPACT_ATOMS: atom_id res chain seq x y z
N GLU A 1 -14.74 54.64 29.34
CA GLU A 1 -13.94 54.45 30.58
C GLU A 1 -14.72 53.73 31.70
N ILE A 2 -16.05 53.72 31.72
CA ILE A 2 -16.85 53.07 32.78
C ILE A 2 -17.01 51.56 32.53
N ALA A 3 -16.93 51.08 31.29
CA ALA A 3 -17.08 49.65 30.95
C ALA A 3 -15.84 48.81 31.27
N GLN A 4 -14.63 49.39 31.31
CA GLN A 4 -13.40 48.67 31.64
C GLN A 4 -13.21 48.46 33.16
N CYS A 5 -13.84 49.24 34.01
CA CYS A 5 -13.78 49.08 35.48
C CYS A 5 -14.65 47.93 36.00
N LEU A 6 -15.74 47.58 35.31
CA LEU A 6 -16.68 46.53 35.76
C LEU A 6 -16.16 45.11 35.49
N VAL A 7 -15.40 44.89 34.39
CA VAL A 7 -14.84 43.57 34.06
C VAL A 7 -13.71 43.19 35.03
N GLY A 8 -12.93 44.14 35.54
CA GLY A 8 -11.85 43.89 36.50
C GLY A 8 -12.31 43.54 37.92
N SER A 9 -13.50 44.00 38.34
CA SER A 9 -14.00 43.77 39.70
C SER A 9 -14.70 42.42 39.87
N GLU A 10 -15.37 41.94 38.84
CA GLU A 10 -16.02 40.61 38.88
C GLU A 10 -15.01 39.47 38.84
N MET A 11 -13.89 39.58 38.11
CA MET A 11 -12.81 38.58 38.15
C MET A 11 -12.18 38.48 39.54
N CYS A 12 -11.90 39.62 40.21
CA CYS A 12 -11.29 39.62 41.55
C CYS A 12 -12.18 39.07 42.66
N ILE A 13 -13.51 39.14 42.51
CA ILE A 13 -14.47 38.64 43.50
C ILE A 13 -14.61 37.11 43.36
N ARG A 14 -14.52 36.59 42.16
CA ARG A 14 -14.60 35.13 41.88
C ARG A 14 -13.31 34.39 42.22
N ASP A 15 -12.16 35.02 42.06
CA ASP A 15 -10.85 34.38 42.32
C ASP A 15 -10.53 34.18 43.81
N ARG A 16 -11.05 35.03 44.69
CA ARG A 16 -10.84 34.88 46.14
C ARG A 16 -11.48 33.61 46.73
N PRO A 17 -12.77 33.31 46.52
CA PRO A 17 -13.34 32.08 47.04
C PRO A 17 -12.75 30.82 46.36
N MET A 18 -12.41 30.90 45.06
CA MET A 18 -11.75 29.79 44.34
C MET A 18 -10.36 29.50 44.91
N ASN A 19 -9.56 30.52 45.21
CA ASN A 19 -8.26 30.35 45.86
C ASN A 19 -8.35 29.79 47.27
N VAL A 20 -9.38 30.13 48.05
CA VAL A 20 -9.62 29.56 49.37
C VAL A 20 -10.02 28.06 49.21
N LEU A 21 -10.92 27.78 48.31
CA LEU A 21 -11.35 26.41 48.02
C LEU A 21 -10.18 25.54 47.54
N ALA A 22 -9.34 26.07 46.64
CA ALA A 22 -8.13 25.39 46.17
C ALA A 22 -7.15 25.13 47.32
N LYS A 23 -6.92 26.07 48.23
CA LYS A 23 -6.04 25.86 49.39
C LYS A 23 -6.57 24.84 50.38
N VAL A 24 -7.89 24.74 50.54
CA VAL A 24 -8.51 23.71 51.40
C VAL A 24 -8.46 22.31 50.70
N ALA A 25 -8.60 22.27 49.36
CA ALA A 25 -8.53 21.03 48.60
C ALA A 25 -7.10 20.50 48.43
N LEU A 26 -6.06 21.39 48.43
CA LEU A 26 -4.66 21.01 48.25
C LEU A 26 -4.19 19.84 49.13
N PRO A 27 -4.44 19.81 50.46
CA PRO A 27 -3.98 18.71 51.31
C PRO A 27 -4.66 17.39 50.95
N PHE A 28 -5.92 17.43 50.51
CA PHE A 28 -6.62 16.20 50.10
C PHE A 28 -6.08 15.70 48.74
N VAL A 29 -5.80 16.58 47.81
CA VAL A 29 -5.19 16.24 46.51
C VAL A 29 -3.78 15.66 46.75
N TRP A 30 -2.98 16.30 47.64
CA TRP A 30 -1.66 15.79 47.96
C TRP A 30 -1.71 14.40 48.63
N LEU A 31 -2.66 14.19 49.56
CA LEU A 31 -2.83 12.89 50.21
C LEU A 31 -3.24 11.81 49.20
N LEU A 32 -4.17 12.10 48.32
CA LEU A 32 -4.61 11.21 47.25
C LEU A 32 -3.45 10.87 46.30
N SER A 33 -2.71 11.89 45.85
CA SER A 33 -1.55 11.67 44.96
C SER A 33 -0.50 10.81 45.62
N LYS A 34 -0.17 11.06 46.90
CA LYS A 34 0.79 10.27 47.65
C LYS A 34 0.33 8.82 47.91
N SER A 35 -0.95 8.62 48.19
CA SER A 35 -1.51 7.28 48.36
C SER A 35 -1.51 6.50 47.03
N THR A 36 -1.82 7.17 45.87
CA THR A 36 -1.77 6.58 44.55
C THR A 36 -0.33 6.21 44.15
N GLU A 37 0.65 7.10 44.36
CA GLU A 37 2.08 6.79 44.17
C GLU A 37 2.53 5.60 45.00
N ALA A 38 2.10 5.54 46.27
CA ALA A 38 2.45 4.42 47.17
C ALA A 38 1.85 3.08 46.68
N ILE A 39 0.62 3.10 46.18
CA ILE A 39 -0.05 1.91 45.58
C ILE A 39 0.68 1.48 44.33
N PHE A 40 1.01 2.40 43.40
CA PHE A 40 1.75 2.07 42.18
C PHE A 40 3.14 1.51 42.49
N ASN A 41 3.86 2.09 43.46
CA ASN A 41 5.13 1.56 43.88
C ASN A 41 5.03 0.18 44.55
N LEU A 42 3.95 -0.06 45.29
CA LEU A 42 3.70 -1.37 45.92
C LEU A 42 3.34 -2.46 44.91
N LEU A 43 2.60 -2.09 43.89
CA LEU A 43 2.20 -2.97 42.76
C LEU A 43 3.31 -3.13 41.73
N GLY A 44 4.43 -2.41 41.85
CA GLY A 44 5.56 -2.49 40.91
C GLY A 44 5.23 -1.96 39.53
N ILE A 45 4.13 -1.22 39.38
CA ILE A 45 3.77 -0.54 38.14
C ILE A 45 4.73 0.65 38.00
N LYS A 46 5.85 0.43 37.34
CA LYS A 46 6.66 1.53 36.82
C LYS A 46 5.84 2.22 35.73
N ASP A 47 5.85 3.55 35.72
CA ASP A 47 5.43 4.29 34.54
C ASP A 47 6.19 3.70 33.36
N THR A 48 5.54 2.82 32.62
CA THR A 48 6.02 2.44 31.30
C THR A 48 5.87 3.75 30.54
N ASP A 49 7.01 4.39 30.22
CA ASP A 49 7.02 5.46 29.23
C ASP A 49 6.08 4.99 28.13
N SER A 50 4.93 5.61 28.04
CA SER A 50 3.92 5.26 27.04
C SER A 50 4.56 5.60 25.70
N LYS A 51 5.28 4.62 25.14
CA LYS A 51 5.69 4.72 23.75
C LYS A 51 4.40 4.75 22.99
N VAL A 52 4.14 5.88 22.37
CA VAL A 52 3.01 6.03 21.47
C VAL A 52 3.12 4.92 20.45
N THR A 53 2.13 4.05 20.39
CA THR A 53 2.09 2.95 19.42
C THR A 53 1.55 3.44 18.08
N GLU A 54 1.76 2.66 17.04
CA GLU A 54 1.25 2.99 15.71
C GLU A 54 -0.28 3.05 15.72
N GLU A 55 -0.94 2.14 16.47
CA GLU A 55 -2.39 2.13 16.63
C GLU A 55 -2.91 3.39 17.33
N GLU A 56 -2.18 3.91 18.31
CA GLU A 56 -2.53 5.17 18.96
C GLU A 56 -2.42 6.34 17.99
N ILE A 57 -1.39 6.37 17.12
CA ILE A 57 -1.25 7.41 16.09
C ILE A 57 -2.40 7.31 15.08
N LYS A 58 -2.72 6.10 14.59
CA LYS A 58 -3.84 5.87 13.68
C LYS A 58 -5.17 6.32 14.30
N SER A 59 -5.38 6.02 15.60
CA SER A 59 -6.58 6.44 16.34
C SER A 59 -6.71 7.96 16.44
N ILE A 60 -5.60 8.67 16.75
CA ILE A 60 -5.59 10.13 16.83
C ILE A 60 -5.90 10.78 15.48
N ILE A 61 -5.34 10.23 14.39
CA ILE A 61 -5.60 10.74 13.03
C ILE A 61 -7.07 10.53 12.64
N LYS A 62 -7.63 9.37 13.00
CA LYS A 62 -9.04 9.06 12.75
C LYS A 62 -9.95 10.03 13.52
N GLU A 63 -9.68 10.28 14.80
CA GLU A 63 -10.43 11.26 15.61
C GLU A 63 -10.34 12.66 15.00
N GLY A 64 -9.13 13.08 14.54
CA GLY A 64 -8.96 14.36 13.84
C GLY A 64 -9.72 14.44 12.52
N ALA A 65 -9.92 13.33 11.82
CA ALA A 65 -10.72 13.29 10.59
C ALA A 65 -12.23 13.35 10.92
N ASP A 66 -12.69 12.67 11.96
CA ASP A 66 -14.08 12.72 12.43
C ASP A 66 -14.45 14.12 12.92
N ASP A 67 -13.51 14.86 13.52
CA ASP A 67 -13.66 16.24 13.96
C ASP A 67 -13.53 17.27 12.81
N GLY A 68 -13.10 16.83 11.62
CA GLY A 68 -12.95 17.68 10.43
C GLY A 68 -11.66 18.51 10.38
N GLU A 69 -10.71 18.29 11.30
CA GLU A 69 -9.39 18.94 11.32
C GLU A 69 -8.41 18.29 10.33
N VAL A 70 -8.59 16.99 10.02
CA VAL A 70 -7.81 16.22 9.05
C VAL A 70 -8.72 15.88 7.87
N GLN A 71 -8.24 16.11 6.64
CA GLN A 71 -9.00 15.75 5.45
C GLN A 71 -8.98 14.23 5.23
N PRO A 72 -10.03 13.63 4.65
CA PRO A 72 -10.06 12.18 4.37
C PRO A 72 -8.87 11.70 3.53
N VAL A 73 -8.41 12.51 2.56
CA VAL A 73 -7.22 12.21 1.74
C VAL A 73 -5.94 12.19 2.58
N GLU A 74 -5.80 13.10 3.55
CA GLU A 74 -4.64 13.13 4.44
C GLU A 74 -4.61 11.90 5.35
N GLN A 75 -5.77 11.48 5.86
CA GLN A 75 -5.92 10.27 6.65
C GLN A 75 -5.51 9.03 5.85
N ASP A 76 -5.99 8.91 4.60
CA ASP A 76 -5.66 7.78 3.72
C ASP A 76 -4.16 7.71 3.43
N ILE A 77 -3.53 8.83 3.06
CA ILE A 77 -2.08 8.89 2.82
C ILE A 77 -1.29 8.46 4.07
N VAL A 78 -1.68 8.90 5.27
CA VAL A 78 -0.97 8.51 6.49
C VAL A 78 -1.12 7.02 6.78
N GLN A 79 -2.29 6.44 6.57
CA GLN A 79 -2.49 4.99 6.68
C GLN A 79 -1.60 4.23 5.70
N ARG A 80 -1.53 4.68 4.43
CA ARG A 80 -0.66 4.11 3.40
C ARG A 80 0.83 4.24 3.73
N VAL A 81 1.25 5.34 4.38
CA VAL A 81 2.63 5.50 4.85
C VAL A 81 3.01 4.41 5.86
N PHE A 82 2.18 4.14 6.85
CA PHE A 82 2.46 3.09 7.83
C PHE A 82 2.54 1.71 7.16
N LEU A 83 1.55 1.43 6.32
CA LEU A 83 1.50 0.15 5.62
C LEU A 83 2.71 -0.07 4.71
N LEU A 84 3.09 0.93 3.91
CA LEU A 84 4.23 0.82 3.00
C LEU A 84 5.52 0.50 3.78
N GLY A 85 5.58 0.90 5.08
CA GLY A 85 6.65 0.56 5.98
C GLY A 85 6.78 -0.93 6.26
N ASP A 86 5.68 -1.67 6.23
CA ASP A 86 5.64 -3.11 6.49
C ASP A 86 5.78 -3.94 5.21
N LEU A 87 5.52 -3.33 4.03
CA LEU A 87 5.56 -4.01 2.75
C LEU A 87 7.00 -4.31 2.30
N LYS A 88 7.12 -5.42 1.57
CA LYS A 88 8.32 -5.84 0.86
C LYS A 88 8.24 -5.40 -0.61
N VAL A 89 9.38 -5.28 -1.26
CA VAL A 89 9.49 -4.96 -2.70
C VAL A 89 8.64 -5.89 -3.55
N GLY A 90 8.67 -7.20 -3.25
CA GLY A 90 7.86 -8.21 -3.95
C GLY A 90 6.36 -7.97 -3.94
N SER A 91 5.85 -7.19 -2.95
CA SER A 91 4.41 -6.91 -2.82
C SER A 91 3.90 -5.78 -3.73
N ILE A 92 4.80 -4.92 -4.23
CA ILE A 92 4.44 -3.74 -5.02
C ILE A 92 5.16 -3.68 -6.37
N MET A 93 6.01 -4.67 -6.69
CA MET A 93 6.72 -4.74 -7.96
C MET A 93 5.79 -5.14 -9.10
N THR A 94 6.15 -4.75 -10.32
CA THR A 94 5.61 -5.35 -11.53
C THR A 94 6.23 -6.74 -11.69
N HIS A 95 5.38 -7.78 -11.77
CA HIS A 95 5.83 -9.18 -11.87
C HIS A 95 6.46 -9.46 -13.24
N LYS A 96 7.40 -10.44 -13.29
CA LYS A 96 8.13 -10.79 -14.51
C LYS A 96 7.24 -11.18 -15.70
N SER A 97 6.03 -11.69 -15.47
CA SER A 97 5.05 -12.01 -16.53
C SER A 97 4.61 -10.78 -17.32
N ASP A 98 4.63 -9.62 -16.71
CA ASP A 98 4.12 -8.36 -17.26
C ASP A 98 5.26 -7.45 -17.74
N ILE A 99 6.50 -7.98 -17.73
CA ILE A 99 7.69 -7.25 -18.18
C ILE A 99 7.94 -7.52 -19.65
N VAL A 100 8.02 -6.46 -20.43
CA VAL A 100 8.48 -6.50 -21.80
C VAL A 100 9.99 -6.35 -21.84
N ALA A 101 10.69 -7.38 -22.31
CA ALA A 101 12.13 -7.40 -22.46
C ALA A 101 12.54 -7.35 -23.94
N LEU A 102 13.75 -6.82 -24.20
CA LEU A 102 14.36 -6.84 -25.52
C LEU A 102 15.48 -7.89 -25.57
N GLU A 103 15.56 -8.66 -26.64
CA GLU A 103 16.67 -9.57 -26.85
C GLU A 103 17.91 -8.81 -27.40
N SER A 104 19.07 -9.12 -26.87
CA SER A 104 20.32 -8.45 -27.23
C SER A 104 20.66 -8.51 -28.72
N GLY A 105 20.12 -9.47 -29.45
CA GLY A 105 20.30 -9.68 -30.90
C GLY A 105 19.29 -8.96 -31.79
N MET A 106 18.28 -8.27 -31.23
CA MET A 106 17.22 -7.60 -32.00
C MET A 106 17.78 -6.51 -32.91
N THR A 107 17.22 -6.45 -34.10
CA THR A 107 17.44 -5.37 -35.08
C THR A 107 16.66 -4.11 -34.72
N ALA A 108 17.03 -2.96 -35.29
CA ALA A 108 16.27 -1.71 -35.11
C ALA A 108 14.80 -1.82 -35.50
N ALA A 109 14.48 -2.64 -36.51
CA ALA A 109 13.10 -2.84 -36.98
C ALA A 109 12.27 -3.64 -35.98
N GLU A 110 12.85 -4.68 -35.37
CA GLU A 110 12.22 -5.51 -34.34
C GLU A 110 11.99 -4.73 -33.05
N VAL A 111 13.02 -3.99 -32.60
CA VAL A 111 12.87 -3.10 -31.42
C VAL A 111 11.77 -2.08 -31.66
N LYS A 112 11.72 -1.45 -32.86
CA LYS A 112 10.65 -0.50 -33.20
C LYS A 112 9.26 -1.14 -33.16
N ALA A 113 9.13 -2.41 -33.58
CA ALA A 113 7.84 -3.11 -33.53
C ALA A 113 7.38 -3.32 -32.06
N VAL A 114 8.30 -3.65 -31.16
CA VAL A 114 7.98 -3.72 -29.72
C VAL A 114 7.53 -2.37 -29.17
N LEU A 115 8.28 -1.29 -29.46
CA LEU A 115 7.97 0.06 -29.00
C LEU A 115 6.62 0.61 -29.49
N VAL A 116 6.14 0.15 -30.62
CA VAL A 116 4.83 0.57 -31.16
C VAL A 116 3.68 -0.05 -30.39
N ASN A 117 3.85 -1.28 -29.93
CA ASN A 117 2.83 -2.01 -29.18
C ASN A 117 2.83 -1.64 -27.71
N GLU A 118 4.00 -1.52 -27.11
CA GLU A 118 4.16 -1.35 -25.67
C GLU A 118 5.29 -0.36 -25.37
N LEU A 119 4.92 0.87 -25.00
CA LEU A 119 5.86 1.98 -24.81
C LEU A 119 6.15 2.18 -23.32
N TYR A 120 7.34 1.75 -22.89
CA TYR A 120 7.86 1.96 -21.54
C TYR A 120 9.06 2.89 -21.51
N GLU A 121 9.36 3.49 -20.38
CA GLU A 121 10.54 4.36 -20.22
C GLU A 121 11.87 3.61 -20.35
N PHE A 122 11.88 2.31 -20.10
CA PHE A 122 13.06 1.44 -20.21
C PHE A 122 12.64 -0.01 -20.47
N TYR A 123 13.61 -0.80 -20.93
CA TYR A 123 13.43 -2.23 -21.19
C TYR A 123 14.62 -3.01 -20.65
N PRO A 124 14.41 -4.14 -19.95
CA PRO A 124 15.47 -5.10 -19.70
C PRO A 124 15.99 -5.70 -21.01
N VAL A 125 17.30 -5.88 -21.08
CA VAL A 125 17.95 -6.53 -22.23
C VAL A 125 18.41 -7.90 -21.79
N THR A 126 17.91 -8.94 -22.47
CA THR A 126 18.17 -10.34 -22.16
C THR A 126 19.01 -11.03 -23.23
N GLU A 127 19.52 -12.21 -22.96
CA GLU A 127 20.29 -12.97 -23.93
C GLU A 127 19.40 -13.70 -24.96
N ASP A 128 18.41 -14.40 -24.52
CA ASP A 128 17.54 -15.25 -25.36
C ASP A 128 16.05 -15.07 -25.01
N GLY A 129 15.64 -13.86 -24.64
CA GLY A 129 14.29 -13.59 -24.12
C GLY A 129 14.05 -14.04 -22.67
N ASP A 130 15.06 -14.64 -22.05
CA ASP A 130 14.99 -15.18 -20.70
C ASP A 130 15.36 -14.10 -19.67
N LEU A 131 14.39 -13.67 -18.87
CA LEU A 131 14.58 -12.65 -17.83
C LEU A 131 15.51 -13.12 -16.70
N ASP A 132 15.82 -14.40 -16.59
CA ASP A 132 16.83 -14.89 -15.64
C ASP A 132 18.26 -14.62 -16.14
N LYS A 133 18.41 -14.19 -17.41
CA LYS A 133 19.70 -13.85 -18.04
C LYS A 133 19.74 -12.40 -18.51
N VAL A 134 19.35 -11.48 -17.63
CA VAL A 134 19.40 -10.04 -17.93
C VAL A 134 20.85 -9.57 -18.04
N LYS A 135 21.20 -8.94 -19.16
CA LYS A 135 22.50 -8.29 -19.40
C LYS A 135 22.54 -6.86 -18.89
N GLY A 136 21.38 -6.23 -18.78
CA GLY A 136 21.27 -4.84 -18.34
C GLY A 136 19.92 -4.26 -18.72
N VAL A 137 19.84 -2.95 -18.73
CA VAL A 137 18.64 -2.19 -19.09
C VAL A 137 18.98 -1.13 -20.14
N VAL A 138 18.05 -0.84 -21.03
CA VAL A 138 18.16 0.24 -22.00
C VAL A 138 17.03 1.24 -21.80
N ASN A 139 17.34 2.53 -21.89
CA ASN A 139 16.33 3.58 -21.76
C ASN A 139 15.67 3.84 -23.11
N LEU A 140 14.39 4.14 -23.10
CA LEU A 140 13.65 4.57 -24.30
C LEU A 140 14.35 5.74 -25.02
N LYS A 141 14.87 6.71 -24.24
CA LYS A 141 15.61 7.85 -24.81
C LYS A 141 16.80 7.43 -25.67
N ASP A 142 17.57 6.46 -25.19
CA ASP A 142 18.76 5.97 -25.91
C ASP A 142 18.33 5.19 -27.17
N LEU A 143 17.27 4.40 -27.07
CA LEU A 143 16.67 3.71 -28.21
C LEU A 143 16.23 4.69 -29.28
N VAL A 144 15.40 5.68 -28.94
CA VAL A 144 14.83 6.64 -29.91
C VAL A 144 15.93 7.44 -30.62
N LEU A 145 17.02 7.78 -29.93
CA LEU A 145 18.13 8.54 -30.55
C LEU A 145 18.93 7.69 -31.55
N HIS A 146 19.08 6.39 -31.35
CA HIS A 146 19.94 5.52 -32.13
C HIS A 146 19.21 4.57 -33.09
N LEU A 147 17.86 4.45 -32.98
CA LEU A 147 17.06 3.56 -33.85
C LEU A 147 17.17 3.85 -35.36
N SER A 148 17.57 5.07 -35.75
CA SER A 148 17.71 5.47 -37.13
C SER A 148 19.16 5.33 -37.66
N GLU A 149 20.09 4.83 -36.87
CA GLU A 149 21.47 4.66 -37.26
C GLU A 149 21.64 3.38 -38.11
N GLU A 150 22.46 3.45 -39.16
CA GLU A 150 22.77 2.30 -40.02
C GLU A 150 23.41 1.12 -39.25
N ASN A 151 24.13 1.43 -38.17
CA ASN A 151 24.84 0.46 -37.34
C ASN A 151 24.18 0.35 -35.94
N PHE A 152 22.88 0.21 -35.87
CA PHE A 152 22.19 0.02 -34.60
C PHE A 152 22.77 -1.20 -33.86
N ASN A 153 23.16 -1.00 -32.58
CA ASN A 153 23.73 -2.04 -31.75
C ASN A 153 23.13 -1.95 -30.33
N LEU A 154 22.10 -2.74 -30.03
CA LEU A 154 21.41 -2.73 -28.75
C LEU A 154 22.33 -3.00 -27.54
N PRO A 155 23.28 -3.98 -27.58
CA PRO A 155 24.25 -4.15 -26.51
C PRO A 155 25.08 -2.93 -26.18
N ALA A 156 25.39 -2.08 -27.15
CA ALA A 156 26.19 -0.87 -26.92
C ALA A 156 25.41 0.24 -26.19
N LEU A 157 24.09 0.18 -26.23
CA LEU A 157 23.15 1.10 -25.55
C LEU A 157 22.70 0.58 -24.18
N THR A 158 23.08 -0.66 -23.84
CA THR A 158 22.67 -1.32 -22.60
C THR A 158 23.52 -0.82 -21.42
N HIS A 159 22.86 -0.39 -20.37
CA HIS A 159 23.46 0.05 -19.11
C HIS A 159 23.40 -1.08 -18.08
N GLU A 160 24.26 -1.02 -17.07
CA GLU A 160 24.24 -1.96 -15.96
C GLU A 160 22.90 -1.86 -15.18
N ALA A 161 22.29 -3.00 -14.90
CA ALA A 161 21.05 -3.05 -14.12
C ALA A 161 21.36 -3.06 -12.62
N THR A 162 20.55 -2.36 -11.85
CA THR A 162 20.54 -2.47 -10.38
C THR A 162 19.53 -3.53 -9.97
N PHE A 163 19.91 -4.36 -9.00
CA PHE A 163 19.06 -5.42 -8.48
C PHE A 163 18.71 -5.17 -7.01
N PHE A 164 17.46 -5.38 -6.67
CA PHE A 164 16.96 -5.45 -5.29
C PHE A 164 16.44 -6.84 -5.01
N HIS A 165 16.45 -7.24 -3.73
CA HIS A 165 15.89 -8.52 -3.31
C HIS A 165 14.38 -8.35 -3.05
N GLU A 166 13.55 -9.31 -3.46
CA GLU A 166 12.09 -9.26 -3.29
C GLU A 166 11.66 -9.08 -1.83
N ASN A 167 12.41 -9.67 -0.89
CA ASN A 167 12.17 -9.57 0.55
C ASN A 167 12.71 -8.26 1.17
N MET A 168 13.26 -7.32 0.37
CA MET A 168 13.71 -6.02 0.86
C MET A 168 12.49 -5.18 1.26
N ASN A 169 12.58 -4.47 2.40
CA ASN A 169 11.56 -3.50 2.79
C ASN A 169 11.51 -2.31 1.80
N VAL A 170 10.31 -1.85 1.48
CA VAL A 170 10.07 -0.80 0.47
C VAL A 170 10.77 0.51 0.81
N TYR A 171 10.76 0.94 2.08
CA TYR A 171 11.48 2.17 2.47
C TYR A 171 12.99 2.05 2.31
N LYS A 172 13.55 0.87 2.57
CA LYS A 172 14.97 0.62 2.32
C LYS A 172 15.29 0.66 0.83
N ALA A 173 14.41 0.13 -0.02
CA ALA A 173 14.54 0.25 -1.48
C ALA A 173 14.49 1.73 -1.92
N LEU A 174 13.55 2.50 -1.39
CA LEU A 174 13.41 3.94 -1.66
C LEU A 174 14.67 4.71 -1.24
N GLU A 175 15.24 4.43 -0.06
CA GLU A 175 16.49 5.05 0.39
C GLU A 175 17.65 4.73 -0.54
N GLN A 176 17.77 3.47 -0.98
CA GLN A 176 18.82 3.06 -1.93
C GLN A 176 18.62 3.72 -3.29
N MET A 177 17.40 3.78 -3.83
CA MET A 177 17.09 4.50 -5.06
C MET A 177 17.51 5.96 -5.00
N LYS A 178 17.19 6.64 -3.88
CA LYS A 178 17.59 8.03 -3.65
C LYS A 178 19.11 8.20 -3.56
N ALA A 179 19.81 7.32 -2.83
CA ALA A 179 21.25 7.37 -2.65
C ALA A 179 22.00 7.14 -3.97
N GLN A 180 21.53 6.21 -4.79
CA GLN A 180 22.13 5.86 -6.09
C GLN A 180 21.60 6.75 -7.23
N LYS A 181 20.60 7.60 -6.98
CA LYS A 181 19.92 8.45 -7.98
C LYS A 181 19.34 7.66 -9.15
N ILE A 182 18.76 6.51 -8.85
CA ILE A 182 18.05 5.65 -9.79
C ILE A 182 16.54 5.72 -9.52
N SER A 183 15.73 5.52 -10.55
CA SER A 183 14.27 5.51 -10.46
C SER A 183 13.68 4.11 -10.60
N ARG A 184 14.53 3.07 -10.77
CA ARG A 184 14.10 1.71 -11.06
C ARG A 184 15.18 0.70 -10.69
N ALA A 185 14.75 -0.53 -10.40
CA ALA A 185 15.62 -1.67 -10.18
C ALA A 185 14.92 -2.96 -10.60
N LEU A 186 15.69 -3.93 -11.07
CA LEU A 186 15.22 -5.30 -11.24
C LEU A 186 15.11 -5.96 -9.86
N VAL A 187 14.15 -6.85 -9.71
CA VAL A 187 13.93 -7.58 -8.45
C VAL A 187 14.31 -9.04 -8.66
N CYS A 188 15.09 -9.58 -7.72
CA CYS A 188 15.51 -10.98 -7.76
C CYS A 188 15.10 -11.74 -6.49
N ASP A 189 14.93 -13.06 -6.64
CA ASP A 189 14.72 -14.00 -5.55
C ASP A 189 16.03 -14.37 -4.82
N GLU A 190 15.96 -15.31 -3.89
CA GLU A 190 17.11 -15.83 -3.14
C GLU A 190 18.13 -16.57 -4.02
N PHE A 191 17.73 -17.03 -5.18
CA PHE A 191 18.57 -17.77 -6.14
C PHE A 191 19.18 -16.85 -7.20
N GLY A 192 18.78 -15.57 -7.21
CA GLY A 192 19.25 -14.58 -8.19
C GLY A 192 18.43 -14.58 -9.50
N ALA A 193 17.33 -15.33 -9.56
CA ALA A 193 16.41 -15.27 -10.71
C ALA A 193 15.60 -13.97 -10.67
N CYS A 194 15.34 -13.37 -11.83
CA CYS A 194 14.56 -12.15 -11.93
C CYS A 194 13.07 -12.47 -11.73
N VAL A 195 12.46 -11.86 -10.71
CA VAL A 195 11.04 -12.04 -10.38
C VAL A 195 10.18 -10.84 -10.76
N GLY A 196 10.79 -9.67 -10.96
CA GLY A 196 10.04 -8.47 -11.27
C GLY A 196 10.90 -7.23 -11.50
N ILE A 197 10.22 -6.09 -11.58
CA ILE A 197 10.80 -4.74 -11.63
C ILE A 197 10.07 -3.87 -10.61
N ILE A 198 10.83 -3.04 -9.93
CA ILE A 198 10.27 -1.98 -9.08
C ILE A 198 10.74 -0.62 -9.57
N THR A 199 9.81 0.32 -9.63
CA THR A 199 10.08 1.71 -9.99
C THR A 199 9.75 2.66 -8.85
N LEU A 200 10.24 3.89 -8.93
CA LEU A 200 9.84 4.95 -7.99
C LEU A 200 8.34 5.27 -8.10
N ARG A 201 7.76 5.06 -9.28
CA ARG A 201 6.32 5.23 -9.52
C ARG A 201 5.52 4.25 -8.68
N ASP A 202 5.87 2.95 -8.68
CA ASP A 202 5.17 1.92 -7.90
C ASP A 202 5.18 2.25 -6.39
N ILE A 203 6.33 2.76 -5.89
CA ILE A 203 6.42 3.21 -4.49
C ILE A 203 5.52 4.43 -4.23
N LEU A 204 5.43 5.38 -5.18
CA LEU A 204 4.55 6.54 -5.05
C LEU A 204 3.07 6.16 -5.15
N GLU A 205 2.73 5.21 -6.01
CA GLU A 205 1.37 4.65 -6.11
C GLU A 205 0.97 3.94 -4.81
N GLY A 206 1.89 3.22 -4.18
CA GLY A 206 1.69 2.67 -2.84
C GLY A 206 1.40 3.73 -1.76
N LEU A 207 1.90 4.97 -1.92
CA LEU A 207 1.64 6.07 -0.99
C LEU A 207 0.35 6.85 -1.28
N VAL A 208 0.04 7.08 -2.56
CA VAL A 208 -1.07 7.97 -2.97
C VAL A 208 -2.31 7.17 -3.39
N GLY A 209 -2.18 5.89 -3.69
CA GLY A 209 -3.17 5.05 -4.35
C GLY A 209 -2.93 4.97 -5.85
N SER A 210 -3.66 4.10 -6.55
CA SER A 210 -3.51 3.92 -7.99
C SER A 210 -3.65 5.25 -8.73
N MET A 211 -2.68 5.54 -9.57
CA MET A 211 -2.75 6.64 -10.53
C MET A 211 -3.23 6.03 -11.85
N ASP A 212 -4.55 5.97 -12.04
CA ASP A 212 -5.13 5.44 -13.28
C ASP A 212 -4.54 6.19 -14.48
N ASP A 213 -3.74 5.52 -15.28
CA ASP A 213 -3.32 6.05 -16.57
C ASP A 213 -4.55 6.08 -17.50
N ALA A 214 -4.70 7.16 -18.24
CA ALA A 214 -5.83 7.34 -19.14
C ALA A 214 -5.81 6.23 -20.22
N GLY A 215 -6.52 5.15 -19.97
CA GLY A 215 -6.64 3.99 -20.88
C GLY A 215 -6.52 2.62 -20.22
N GLU A 216 -6.10 2.52 -18.98
CA GLU A 216 -6.13 1.27 -18.23
C GLU A 216 -7.50 1.07 -17.57
N GLU A 217 -8.00 -0.16 -17.59
CA GLU A 217 -9.21 -0.51 -16.85
C GLU A 217 -8.89 -0.51 -15.36
N PRO A 218 -9.72 0.11 -14.50
CA PRO A 218 -9.48 0.09 -13.06
C PRO A 218 -9.54 -1.34 -12.52
N ASP A 219 -8.65 -1.67 -11.58
CA ASP A 219 -8.54 -3.00 -10.97
C ASP A 219 -9.83 -3.46 -10.30
N ILE A 220 -10.65 -2.52 -9.83
CA ILE A 220 -11.92 -2.79 -9.14
C ILE A 220 -13.05 -2.03 -9.82
N ILE A 221 -13.94 -2.76 -10.48
CA ILE A 221 -15.09 -2.20 -11.20
C ILE A 221 -16.40 -2.60 -10.51
N LYS A 222 -17.15 -1.63 -9.98
CA LYS A 222 -18.49 -1.88 -9.45
C LYS A 222 -19.47 -2.16 -10.59
N ARG A 223 -20.19 -3.27 -10.51
CA ARG A 223 -21.20 -3.62 -11.52
C ARG A 223 -22.42 -2.71 -11.44
N ILE A 224 -22.85 -2.12 -12.57
CA ILE A 224 -23.90 -1.10 -12.63
C ILE A 224 -25.31 -1.67 -12.33
N ASN A 225 -25.60 -2.91 -12.73
CA ASN A 225 -26.95 -3.50 -12.65
C ASN A 225 -27.04 -4.83 -11.90
N LYS A 226 -25.99 -5.21 -11.18
CA LYS A 226 -25.93 -6.46 -10.40
C LYS A 226 -25.12 -6.20 -9.13
N ASP A 227 -25.43 -6.94 -8.09
CA ASP A 227 -24.63 -6.88 -6.87
C ASP A 227 -23.23 -7.45 -7.14
N GLY A 228 -22.21 -6.78 -6.60
CA GLY A 228 -20.83 -7.22 -6.65
C GLY A 228 -19.90 -6.30 -7.45
N TRP A 229 -18.63 -6.63 -7.37
CA TRP A 229 -17.50 -5.95 -8.00
C TRP A 229 -16.72 -6.93 -8.85
N LEU A 230 -16.31 -6.51 -10.03
CA LEU A 230 -15.35 -7.23 -10.84
C LEU A 230 -13.97 -6.73 -10.48
N VAL A 231 -13.11 -7.62 -10.03
CA VAL A 231 -11.78 -7.32 -9.53
C VAL A 231 -10.75 -8.06 -10.36
N ASP A 232 -9.66 -7.38 -10.71
CA ASP A 232 -8.53 -8.01 -11.38
C ASP A 232 -7.84 -9.00 -10.43
N GLY A 233 -7.50 -10.19 -10.91
CA GLY A 233 -6.79 -11.18 -10.10
C GLY A 233 -5.39 -10.73 -9.66
N GLN A 234 -4.80 -9.75 -10.36
CA GLN A 234 -3.53 -9.14 -10.02
C GLN A 234 -3.67 -7.92 -9.09
N CYS A 235 -4.91 -7.46 -8.86
CA CYS A 235 -5.16 -6.37 -7.93
C CYS A 235 -4.42 -6.64 -6.62
N PRO A 236 -3.58 -5.70 -6.15
CA PRO A 236 -2.89 -5.84 -4.88
C PRO A 236 -3.92 -6.06 -3.76
N LEU A 237 -3.70 -7.07 -2.94
CA LEU A 237 -4.62 -7.41 -1.84
C LEU A 237 -4.86 -6.21 -0.92
N TYR A 238 -3.86 -5.39 -0.75
CA TYR A 238 -3.98 -4.16 0.00
C TYR A 238 -5.00 -3.19 -0.60
N ASP A 239 -4.90 -2.88 -1.90
CA ASP A 239 -5.82 -1.95 -2.55
C ASP A 239 -7.24 -2.49 -2.53
N PHE A 240 -7.39 -3.81 -2.69
CA PHE A 240 -8.66 -4.50 -2.51
C PHE A 240 -9.23 -4.30 -1.09
N LEU A 241 -8.44 -4.54 -0.06
CA LEU A 241 -8.89 -4.38 1.33
C LEU A 241 -9.12 -2.92 1.72
N CYS A 242 -8.33 -1.98 1.19
CA CYS A 242 -8.57 -0.55 1.35
C CYS A 242 -9.89 -0.12 0.72
N TYR A 243 -10.20 -0.59 -0.49
CA TYR A 243 -11.45 -0.27 -1.18
C TYR A 243 -12.69 -0.66 -0.35
N PHE A 244 -12.60 -1.78 0.37
CA PHE A 244 -13.68 -2.28 1.23
C PHE A 244 -13.57 -1.86 2.71
N ASN A 245 -12.58 -1.03 3.08
CA ASN A 245 -12.27 -0.62 4.46
C ASN A 245 -12.05 -1.80 5.42
N ARG A 246 -11.35 -2.83 4.96
CA ARG A 246 -11.04 -4.07 5.69
C ARG A 246 -9.54 -4.33 5.82
N GLN A 247 -8.75 -3.28 6.05
CA GLN A 247 -7.29 -3.38 6.26
C GLN A 247 -6.92 -4.21 7.50
N ASP A 248 -7.88 -4.42 8.41
CA ASP A 248 -7.79 -5.31 9.56
C ASP A 248 -7.43 -6.76 9.18
N LEU A 249 -7.66 -7.15 7.91
CA LEU A 249 -7.43 -8.52 7.42
C LEU A 249 -6.03 -8.72 6.81
N LEU A 250 -5.16 -7.74 6.89
CA LEU A 250 -3.84 -7.75 6.25
C LEU A 250 -2.73 -8.36 7.12
N GLU A 251 -3.04 -8.75 8.35
CA GLU A 251 -2.06 -9.28 9.28
C GLU A 251 -1.56 -10.68 8.85
N ASP A 252 -0.23 -10.84 8.77
CA ASP A 252 0.51 -12.11 8.55
C ASP A 252 0.11 -12.94 7.31
N VAL A 253 -0.12 -12.29 6.15
CA VAL A 253 -0.43 -13.00 4.91
C VAL A 253 0.80 -13.14 4.01
N ASP A 254 1.02 -14.34 3.45
CA ASP A 254 2.13 -14.65 2.54
C ASP A 254 1.79 -14.38 1.05
N TYR A 255 0.62 -13.83 0.75
CA TYR A 255 0.14 -13.54 -0.61
C TYR A 255 -0.15 -12.04 -0.76
N HIS A 256 0.10 -11.53 -1.97
CA HIS A 256 0.13 -10.08 -2.23
C HIS A 256 -0.98 -9.59 -3.19
N THR A 257 -1.69 -10.53 -3.83
CA THR A 257 -2.77 -10.23 -4.79
C THR A 257 -4.05 -10.97 -4.45
N VAL A 258 -5.18 -10.52 -5.00
CA VAL A 258 -6.48 -11.20 -4.84
C VAL A 258 -6.43 -12.62 -5.42
N GLY A 259 -5.77 -12.81 -6.56
CA GLY A 259 -5.54 -14.14 -7.13
C GLY A 259 -4.68 -15.03 -6.23
N GLY A 260 -3.63 -14.45 -5.61
CA GLY A 260 -2.79 -15.15 -4.64
C GLY A 260 -3.57 -15.58 -3.39
N LEU A 261 -4.46 -14.74 -2.88
CA LEU A 261 -5.40 -15.06 -1.80
C LEU A 261 -6.22 -16.32 -2.14
N ILE A 262 -6.82 -16.35 -3.33
CA ILE A 262 -7.67 -17.46 -3.76
C ILE A 262 -6.85 -18.76 -3.90
N LEU A 263 -5.69 -18.69 -4.56
CA LEU A 263 -4.80 -19.83 -4.75
C LEU A 263 -4.32 -20.42 -3.42
N GLN A 264 -3.96 -19.59 -2.46
CA GLN A 264 -3.49 -20.02 -1.14
C GLN A 264 -4.59 -20.75 -0.35
N HIS A 265 -5.82 -20.29 -0.44
CA HIS A 265 -6.93 -20.92 0.29
C HIS A 265 -7.47 -22.18 -0.40
N LEU A 266 -7.56 -22.18 -1.72
CA LEU A 266 -8.01 -23.34 -2.48
C LEU A 266 -6.94 -24.44 -2.57
N GLN A 267 -5.65 -24.09 -2.49
CA GLN A 267 -4.49 -25.00 -2.60
C GLN A 267 -4.43 -25.76 -3.94
N HIS A 268 -5.10 -25.25 -4.96
CA HIS A 268 -5.05 -25.75 -6.35
C HIS A 268 -5.36 -24.62 -7.32
N ILE A 269 -5.05 -24.81 -8.60
CA ILE A 269 -5.42 -23.85 -9.66
C ILE A 269 -6.93 -23.97 -9.88
N PRO A 270 -7.71 -22.90 -9.62
CA PRO A 270 -9.17 -22.95 -9.73
C PRO A 270 -9.63 -23.01 -11.18
N GLN A 271 -10.91 -23.36 -11.37
CA GLN A 271 -11.60 -23.25 -12.65
C GLN A 271 -12.58 -22.06 -12.62
N SER A 272 -12.91 -21.52 -13.80
CA SER A 272 -13.95 -20.49 -13.91
C SER A 272 -15.27 -20.98 -13.32
N GLY A 273 -15.89 -20.19 -12.46
CA GLY A 273 -17.08 -20.51 -11.68
C GLY A 273 -16.82 -21.10 -10.30
N GLU A 274 -15.55 -21.34 -9.93
CA GLU A 274 -15.20 -21.79 -8.59
C GLU A 274 -15.26 -20.62 -7.59
N THR A 275 -15.76 -20.89 -6.38
CA THR A 275 -16.02 -19.87 -5.37
C THR A 275 -15.23 -20.13 -4.10
N LEU A 276 -14.74 -19.04 -3.49
CA LEU A 276 -14.11 -19.02 -2.17
C LEU A 276 -14.89 -18.07 -1.25
N GLU A 277 -15.28 -18.55 -0.08
CA GLU A 277 -15.79 -17.70 1.01
C GLU A 277 -14.63 -17.31 1.95
N TRP A 278 -14.39 -16.01 2.09
CA TRP A 278 -13.31 -15.51 2.93
C TRP A 278 -13.75 -14.21 3.64
N ASN A 279 -13.73 -14.21 4.97
CA ASN A 279 -13.99 -13.02 5.81
C ASN A 279 -15.19 -12.15 5.38
N ASN A 280 -16.33 -12.78 5.10
CA ASN A 280 -17.57 -12.17 4.61
C ASN A 280 -17.50 -11.66 3.16
N PHE A 281 -16.48 -12.03 2.40
CA PHE A 281 -16.44 -11.90 0.95
C PHE A 281 -16.74 -13.26 0.31
N VAL A 282 -17.49 -13.24 -0.77
CA VAL A 282 -17.63 -14.38 -1.69
C VAL A 282 -16.89 -14.01 -2.97
N LEU A 283 -15.83 -14.75 -3.26
CA LEU A 283 -14.92 -14.54 -4.38
C LEU A 283 -15.18 -15.64 -5.41
N GLU A 284 -15.76 -15.31 -6.55
CA GLU A 284 -16.00 -16.23 -7.67
C GLU A 284 -14.99 -15.97 -8.78
N VAL A 285 -14.23 -16.97 -9.18
CA VAL A 285 -13.31 -16.89 -10.31
C VAL A 285 -14.11 -16.82 -11.61
N VAL A 286 -14.09 -15.67 -12.29
CA VAL A 286 -14.87 -15.46 -13.52
C VAL A 286 -14.07 -15.89 -14.74
N ASP A 287 -12.80 -15.50 -14.81
CA ASP A 287 -11.95 -15.77 -15.96
C ASP A 287 -10.53 -16.16 -15.54
N MET A 288 -9.89 -16.97 -16.38
CA MET A 288 -8.56 -17.51 -16.18
C MET A 288 -7.70 -17.30 -17.43
N ASP A 289 -6.51 -16.74 -17.27
CA ASP A 289 -5.48 -16.72 -18.32
C ASP A 289 -4.46 -17.83 -18.06
N GLY A 290 -4.68 -18.99 -18.69
CA GLY A 290 -3.89 -20.19 -18.46
C GLY A 290 -4.02 -20.72 -17.02
N ALA A 291 -2.98 -20.58 -16.21
CA ALA A 291 -2.95 -20.96 -14.80
C ALA A 291 -3.17 -19.77 -13.85
N ARG A 292 -3.30 -18.57 -14.39
CA ARG A 292 -3.45 -17.30 -13.66
C ARG A 292 -4.93 -16.94 -13.58
N ILE A 293 -5.37 -16.42 -12.43
CA ILE A 293 -6.69 -15.85 -12.26
C ILE A 293 -6.66 -14.44 -12.89
N ASP A 294 -7.54 -14.21 -13.89
CA ASP A 294 -7.63 -12.92 -14.57
C ASP A 294 -8.68 -12.04 -13.91
N LYS A 295 -9.92 -12.51 -13.77
CA LYS A 295 -11.01 -11.72 -13.20
C LYS A 295 -11.76 -12.50 -12.11
N VAL A 296 -12.07 -11.78 -11.02
CA VAL A 296 -12.78 -12.30 -9.86
C VAL A 296 -14.04 -11.47 -9.63
N LEU A 297 -15.18 -12.13 -9.47
CA LEU A 297 -16.40 -11.48 -9.01
C LEU A 297 -16.44 -11.54 -7.48
N VAL A 298 -16.45 -10.38 -6.88
CA VAL A 298 -16.55 -10.21 -5.42
C VAL A 298 -17.96 -9.82 -5.06
N THR A 299 -18.57 -10.55 -4.13
CA THR A 299 -19.86 -10.21 -3.55
C THR A 299 -19.76 -10.21 -2.02
N ILE A 300 -20.46 -9.28 -1.39
CA ILE A 300 -20.59 -9.24 0.06
C ILE A 300 -22.01 -9.66 0.36
N PRO A 301 -22.23 -10.81 1.04
CA PRO A 301 -23.57 -11.22 1.43
C PRO A 301 -24.20 -10.11 2.29
N SER A 302 -25.29 -9.52 1.82
CA SER A 302 -26.11 -8.69 2.68
C SER A 302 -26.61 -9.57 3.81
N VAL A 303 -26.41 -9.15 5.06
CA VAL A 303 -27.10 -9.77 6.21
C VAL A 303 -28.58 -9.47 5.99
N GLU A 304 -29.28 -10.40 5.32
CA GLU A 304 -30.74 -10.39 5.33
C GLU A 304 -31.16 -10.54 6.79
N ASN A 305 -31.84 -9.51 7.29
CA ASN A 305 -32.55 -9.59 8.56
C ASN A 305 -33.45 -10.83 8.48
N GLU A 306 -33.13 -11.88 9.23
CA GLU A 306 -34.07 -12.94 9.60
C GLU A 306 -35.13 -12.35 10.54
N GLU A 307 -35.98 -11.50 10.00
CA GLU A 307 -37.26 -11.10 10.61
C GLU A 307 -38.27 -11.00 9.47
N GLU A 308 -38.86 -12.14 9.11
CA GLU A 308 -40.22 -12.26 8.57
C GLU A 308 -40.48 -13.71 8.16
N CYS A 309 -40.73 -14.58 9.16
CA CYS A 309 -41.51 -15.79 8.98
C CYS A 309 -42.21 -16.14 10.32
N GLU A 310 -43.12 -15.29 10.75
CA GLU A 310 -44.22 -15.70 11.59
C GLU A 310 -45.52 -15.17 10.95
N PHE A 311 -46.10 -16.01 10.12
CA PHE A 311 -47.60 -16.12 10.02
C PHE A 311 -47.93 -17.47 9.40
#